data_f625b4754ccf53fd0c4ff82f7aa1c485
#
_entry.id   f625b4754ccf53fd0c4ff82f7aa1c485
#
_cell.length_a   1.000
_cell.length_b   1.000
_cell.length_c   1.000
_cell.angle_alpha   90.00
_cell.angle_beta   90.00
_cell.angle_gamma   90.00
#
_symmetry.space_group_name_H-M   'P 1'
#
loop_
_entity.id
_entity.type
_entity.pdbx_description
1 polymer ?
#
loop_
_entity_poly.entity_id
_entity_poly.type
_entity_poly.pdbx_seq_one_letter_code
_entity_poly.pdbx_strand_id
1 'polypeptide(L)'
;TVHARKAWLQGLSPKENRDIPPLDYDLVLRMKDRFPNLHLSINGGITTLDQAQGFLDRGIDGVMIGRAAYHDPASVLSRADPEIYGQGTAADPDNVVTAMRPYIAAHLEQGGKLHQISRHMLGLFTGRPGARIWRRHLSEGAPRPGAGLEVIDAAQTARTEAEATTAETL
;
A
#
# COMPACT_ATOMS: atom_id res chain seq x y z
N THR A 1 0.76 14.70 12.89
CA THR A 1 -0.28 13.70 12.55
C THR A 1 -0.92 13.18 13.83
N VAL A 2 -2.25 13.17 13.87
CA VAL A 2 -3.05 12.63 15.00
C VAL A 2 -3.68 11.30 14.58
N HIS A 3 -3.43 10.26 15.38
CA HIS A 3 -4.14 8.98 15.22
C HIS A 3 -5.51 9.10 15.89
N ALA A 4 -6.58 8.93 15.11
CA ALA A 4 -7.97 9.13 15.55
C ALA A 4 -8.50 7.99 16.47
N ARG A 5 -7.64 7.41 17.30
CA ARG A 5 -7.99 6.30 18.20
C ARG A 5 -7.31 6.51 19.55
N LYS A 6 -8.03 6.30 20.64
CA LYS A 6 -7.44 6.33 21.98
C LYS A 6 -6.43 5.19 22.13
N ALA A 7 -5.29 5.48 22.76
CA ALA A 7 -4.37 4.46 23.19
C ALA A 7 -4.76 4.02 24.60
N TRP A 8 -5.09 2.74 24.80
CA TRP A 8 -5.27 2.15 26.13
C TRP A 8 -3.92 1.61 26.58
N LEU A 9 -3.37 2.27 27.59
CA LEU A 9 -1.99 1.99 28.04
C LEU A 9 -1.87 0.68 28.83
N GLN A 10 -2.99 0.10 29.28
CA GLN A 10 -3.02 -1.15 30.02
C GLN A 10 -3.98 -2.15 29.38
N GLY A 11 -3.60 -3.42 29.38
CA GLY A 11 -4.45 -4.52 28.96
C GLY A 11 -4.46 -4.82 27.45
N LEU A 12 -3.86 -4.00 26.59
CA LEU A 12 -3.78 -4.23 25.17
C LEU A 12 -2.35 -4.17 24.65
N SER A 13 -2.00 -5.09 23.75
CA SER A 13 -0.78 -5.01 22.96
C SER A 13 -0.81 -3.84 21.96
N PRO A 14 0.33 -3.40 21.41
CA PRO A 14 0.38 -2.37 20.37
C PRO A 14 -0.45 -2.72 19.11
N LYS A 15 -0.61 -4.00 18.80
CA LYS A 15 -1.46 -4.46 17.68
C LYS A 15 -2.94 -4.25 18.02
N GLU A 16 -3.37 -4.70 19.17
CA GLU A 16 -4.76 -4.57 19.65
C GLU A 16 -5.17 -3.10 19.80
N ASN A 17 -4.26 -2.23 20.27
CA ASN A 17 -4.51 -0.79 20.35
C ASN A 17 -4.78 -0.13 18.98
N ARG A 18 -4.36 -0.76 17.88
CA ARG A 18 -4.69 -0.27 16.53
C ARG A 18 -6.05 -0.70 16.02
N ASP A 19 -6.68 -1.69 16.66
CA ASP A 19 -7.90 -2.32 16.15
C ASP A 19 -9.08 -2.22 17.12
N ILE A 20 -8.86 -2.36 18.43
CA ILE A 20 -9.93 -2.48 19.44
C ILE A 20 -10.51 -1.13 19.88
N PRO A 21 -9.72 -0.11 20.30
CA PRO A 21 -10.32 1.15 20.72
C PRO A 21 -11.06 1.83 19.56
N PRO A 22 -12.22 2.47 19.81
CA PRO A 22 -12.99 3.11 18.73
C PRO A 22 -12.23 4.29 18.11
N LEU A 23 -12.51 4.53 16.82
CA LEU A 23 -12.05 5.72 16.11
C LEU A 23 -12.92 6.92 16.51
N ASP A 24 -12.31 8.07 16.71
CA ASP A 24 -12.96 9.35 17.02
C ASP A 24 -12.42 10.42 16.04
N TYR A 25 -12.94 10.40 14.84
CA TYR A 25 -12.59 11.38 13.80
C TYR A 25 -13.08 12.78 14.17
N ASP A 26 -14.23 12.88 14.84
CA ASP A 26 -14.82 14.16 15.22
C ASP A 26 -13.93 14.89 16.23
N LEU A 27 -13.22 14.18 17.10
CA LEU A 27 -12.23 14.79 17.98
C LEU A 27 -11.12 15.48 17.18
N VAL A 28 -10.60 14.82 16.15
CA VAL A 28 -9.51 15.39 15.31
C VAL A 28 -9.99 16.62 14.55
N LEU A 29 -11.22 16.58 14.05
CA LEU A 29 -11.83 17.73 13.37
C LEU A 29 -12.05 18.91 14.32
N ARG A 30 -12.59 18.68 15.50
CA ARG A 30 -12.71 19.74 16.54
C ARG A 30 -11.35 20.29 16.97
N MET A 31 -10.28 19.49 16.95
CA MET A 31 -8.93 19.99 17.18
C MET A 31 -8.49 20.94 16.08
N LYS A 32 -8.78 20.63 14.81
CA LYS A 32 -8.48 21.53 13.68
C LYS A 32 -9.25 22.85 13.79
N ASP A 33 -10.53 22.79 14.14
CA ASP A 33 -11.38 24.00 14.33
C ASP A 33 -10.81 24.89 15.46
N ARG A 34 -10.36 24.27 16.56
CA ARG A 34 -9.79 25.00 17.69
C ARG A 34 -8.41 25.56 17.42
N PHE A 35 -7.64 24.92 16.56
CA PHE A 35 -6.27 25.31 16.21
C PHE A 35 -6.09 25.42 14.69
N PRO A 36 -6.79 26.39 14.04
CA PRO A 36 -6.86 26.48 12.57
C PRO A 36 -5.50 26.70 11.91
N ASN A 37 -4.58 27.37 12.59
CA ASN A 37 -3.23 27.67 12.09
C ASN A 37 -2.23 26.51 12.27
N LEU A 38 -2.62 25.44 12.99
CA LEU A 38 -1.76 24.27 13.15
C LEU A 38 -1.93 23.34 11.94
N HIS A 39 -0.83 22.97 11.30
CA HIS A 39 -0.86 21.89 10.31
C HIS A 39 -1.20 20.58 10.97
N LEU A 40 -2.37 20.02 10.68
CA LEU A 40 -2.91 18.85 11.34
C LEU A 40 -3.29 17.78 10.32
N SER A 41 -2.59 16.65 10.35
CA SER A 41 -2.90 15.48 9.55
C SER A 41 -3.61 14.43 10.39
N ILE A 42 -4.53 13.68 9.76
CA ILE A 42 -5.30 12.59 10.39
C ILE A 42 -4.77 11.21 9.98
N ASN A 43 -4.79 10.27 10.91
CA ASN A 43 -4.49 8.86 10.67
C ASN A 43 -5.46 7.96 11.46
N GLY A 44 -5.60 6.71 11.04
CA GLY A 44 -6.34 5.66 11.74
C GLY A 44 -7.56 5.17 10.97
N GLY A 45 -7.54 3.91 10.54
CA GLY A 45 -8.66 3.23 9.88
C GLY A 45 -9.03 3.75 8.49
N ILE A 46 -8.31 4.72 7.94
CA ILE A 46 -8.55 5.26 6.59
C ILE A 46 -7.99 4.27 5.56
N THR A 47 -8.82 3.85 4.61
CA THR A 47 -8.49 2.78 3.69
C THR A 47 -8.64 3.14 2.20
N THR A 48 -9.34 4.24 1.88
CA THR A 48 -9.58 4.68 0.50
C THR A 48 -9.21 6.14 0.27
N LEU A 49 -8.99 6.51 -0.99
CA LEU A 49 -8.75 7.90 -1.38
C LEU A 49 -10.00 8.77 -1.19
N ASP A 50 -11.21 8.23 -1.41
CA ASP A 50 -12.45 8.96 -1.16
C ASP A 50 -12.58 9.37 0.31
N GLN A 51 -12.22 8.47 1.24
CA GLN A 51 -12.17 8.82 2.67
C GLN A 51 -11.12 9.90 2.95
N ALA A 52 -9.96 9.81 2.29
CA ALA A 52 -8.91 10.82 2.43
C ALA A 52 -9.39 12.18 1.91
N GLN A 53 -9.99 12.22 0.72
CA GLN A 53 -10.56 13.44 0.15
C GLN A 53 -11.62 14.05 1.06
N GLY A 54 -12.51 13.23 1.62
CA GLY A 54 -13.54 13.71 2.55
C GLY A 54 -12.96 14.37 3.82
N PHE A 55 -11.77 14.02 4.29
CA PHE A 55 -11.10 14.74 5.38
C PHE A 55 -10.42 16.01 4.90
N LEU A 56 -9.82 16.02 3.71
CA LEU A 56 -9.22 17.21 3.11
C LEU A 56 -10.30 18.29 2.86
N ASP A 57 -11.45 17.90 2.33
CA ASP A 57 -12.60 18.80 2.09
C ASP A 57 -13.14 19.43 3.39
N ARG A 58 -12.94 18.76 4.53
CA ARG A 58 -13.30 19.25 5.87
C ARG A 58 -12.18 20.08 6.53
N GLY A 59 -11.14 20.45 5.78
CA GLY A 59 -10.08 21.35 6.22
C GLY A 59 -8.94 20.70 6.99
N ILE A 60 -8.84 19.36 7.03
CA ILE A 60 -7.64 18.65 7.50
C ILE A 60 -6.53 18.84 6.47
N ASP A 61 -5.31 19.15 6.93
CA ASP A 61 -4.20 19.50 6.04
C ASP A 61 -3.49 18.29 5.41
N GLY A 62 -3.74 17.09 5.91
CA GLY A 62 -3.15 15.88 5.36
C GLY A 62 -3.77 14.60 5.91
N VAL A 63 -3.65 13.52 5.15
CA VAL A 63 -4.18 12.20 5.53
C VAL A 63 -3.06 11.16 5.44
N MET A 64 -2.89 10.37 6.50
CA MET A 64 -1.94 9.27 6.52
C MET A 64 -2.69 7.95 6.35
N ILE A 65 -2.48 7.28 5.23
CA ILE A 65 -2.96 5.91 4.95
C ILE A 65 -1.78 4.96 5.13
N GLY A 66 -1.89 4.02 6.06
CA GLY A 66 -0.81 3.06 6.35
C GLY A 66 -1.08 1.68 5.77
N ARG A 67 -1.77 0.85 6.53
CA ARG A 67 -1.97 -0.58 6.20
C ARG A 67 -2.65 -0.82 4.86
N ALA A 68 -3.66 -0.02 4.50
CA ALA A 68 -4.35 -0.16 3.23
C ALA A 68 -3.39 0.08 2.05
N ALA A 69 -2.61 1.15 2.08
CA ALA A 69 -1.61 1.45 1.06
C ALA A 69 -0.52 0.37 0.96
N TYR A 70 -0.17 -0.29 2.06
CA TYR A 70 0.80 -1.38 2.06
C TYR A 70 0.25 -2.70 1.51
N HIS A 71 -1.02 -3.02 1.82
CA HIS A 71 -1.63 -4.28 1.40
C HIS A 71 -2.23 -4.23 -0.01
N ASP A 72 -2.65 -3.04 -0.43
CA ASP A 72 -3.18 -2.77 -1.77
C ASP A 72 -2.64 -1.43 -2.29
N PRO A 73 -1.36 -1.38 -2.67
CA PRO A 73 -0.75 -0.15 -3.17
C PRO A 73 -1.38 0.34 -4.48
N ALA A 74 -1.94 -0.55 -5.29
CA ALA A 74 -2.54 -0.18 -6.56
C ALA A 74 -3.82 0.65 -6.37
N SER A 75 -4.65 0.36 -5.36
CA SER A 75 -5.87 1.13 -5.11
C SER A 75 -5.62 2.47 -4.40
N VAL A 76 -4.47 2.63 -3.74
CA VAL A 76 -4.16 3.84 -2.98
C VAL A 76 -3.03 4.64 -3.63
N LEU A 77 -1.82 4.07 -3.70
CA LEU A 77 -0.63 4.83 -4.11
C LEU A 77 -0.63 5.16 -5.60
N SER A 78 -1.03 4.21 -6.46
CA SER A 78 -1.01 4.45 -7.91
C SER A 78 -2.03 5.48 -8.38
N ARG A 79 -3.06 5.76 -7.58
CA ARG A 79 -4.17 6.67 -7.88
C ARG A 79 -4.09 8.00 -7.12
N ALA A 80 -3.18 8.11 -6.14
CA ALA A 80 -3.11 9.31 -5.29
C ALA A 80 -2.79 10.58 -6.08
N ASP A 81 -1.85 10.53 -7.02
CA ASP A 81 -1.46 11.70 -7.80
C ASP A 81 -2.62 12.25 -8.65
N PRO A 82 -3.31 11.45 -9.50
CA PRO A 82 -4.42 11.97 -10.27
C PRO A 82 -5.66 12.32 -9.42
N GLU A 83 -5.98 11.57 -8.37
CA GLU A 83 -7.22 11.73 -7.63
C GLU A 83 -7.15 12.81 -6.53
N ILE A 84 -6.02 12.90 -5.83
CA ILE A 84 -5.86 13.88 -4.74
C ILE A 84 -5.20 15.17 -5.23
N TYR A 85 -4.18 15.05 -6.11
CA TYR A 85 -3.40 16.22 -6.55
C TYR A 85 -3.76 16.69 -7.96
N GLY A 86 -4.62 15.97 -8.70
CA GLY A 86 -4.98 16.30 -10.07
C GLY A 86 -3.80 16.24 -11.05
N GLN A 87 -2.78 15.42 -10.75
CA GLN A 87 -1.54 15.36 -11.52
C GLN A 87 -1.31 13.95 -12.09
N GLY A 88 -0.81 13.89 -13.32
CA GLY A 88 -0.44 12.63 -13.97
C GLY A 88 -1.61 11.69 -14.22
N THR A 89 -1.31 10.41 -14.31
CA THR A 89 -2.25 9.30 -14.49
C THR A 89 -1.97 8.20 -13.48
N ALA A 90 -2.96 7.36 -13.22
CA ALA A 90 -2.79 6.21 -12.33
C ALA A 90 -1.65 5.31 -12.82
N ALA A 91 -0.72 4.96 -11.93
CA ALA A 91 0.40 4.10 -12.26
C ALA A 91 -0.08 2.66 -12.51
N ASP A 92 0.35 2.07 -13.62
CA ASP A 92 0.11 0.66 -13.89
C ASP A 92 1.08 -0.21 -13.05
N PRO A 93 0.59 -1.21 -12.30
CA PRO A 93 1.43 -2.10 -11.53
C PRO A 93 2.52 -2.83 -12.33
N ASP A 94 2.30 -3.17 -13.59
CA ASP A 94 3.33 -3.79 -14.45
C ASP A 94 4.47 -2.81 -14.76
N ASN A 95 4.15 -1.54 -14.98
CA ASN A 95 5.14 -0.49 -15.11
C ASN A 95 5.93 -0.27 -13.81
N VAL A 96 5.26 -0.38 -12.66
CA VAL A 96 5.93 -0.31 -11.34
C VAL A 96 6.93 -1.46 -11.17
N VAL A 97 6.56 -2.70 -11.53
CA VAL A 97 7.50 -3.84 -11.52
C VAL A 97 8.70 -3.55 -12.40
N THR A 98 8.46 -3.06 -13.63
CA THR A 98 9.52 -2.72 -14.57
C THR A 98 10.46 -1.65 -14.00
N ALA A 99 9.92 -0.59 -13.41
CA ALA A 99 10.70 0.50 -12.81
C ALA A 99 11.52 0.05 -11.58
N MET A 100 11.05 -0.97 -10.86
CA MET A 100 11.79 -1.53 -9.71
C MET A 100 12.98 -2.42 -10.08
N ARG A 101 13.08 -2.92 -11.32
CA ARG A 101 14.13 -3.85 -11.74
C ARG A 101 15.56 -3.33 -11.54
N PRO A 102 15.90 -2.09 -11.95
CA PRO A 102 17.25 -1.56 -11.72
C PRO A 102 17.61 -1.48 -10.23
N TYR A 103 16.64 -1.08 -9.40
CA TYR A 103 16.82 -1.03 -7.95
C TYR A 103 17.06 -2.42 -7.33
N ILE A 104 16.29 -3.43 -7.78
CA ILE A 104 16.45 -4.82 -7.35
C ILE A 104 17.83 -5.34 -7.78
N ALA A 105 18.24 -5.11 -9.04
CA ALA A 105 19.54 -5.52 -9.56
C ALA A 105 20.68 -4.94 -8.72
N ALA A 106 20.68 -3.64 -8.49
CA ALA A 106 21.71 -2.97 -7.70
C ALA A 106 21.77 -3.49 -6.24
N HIS A 107 20.62 -3.80 -5.64
CA HIS A 107 20.55 -4.40 -4.30
C HIS A 107 21.19 -5.80 -4.26
N LEU A 108 20.91 -6.64 -5.27
CA LEU A 108 21.49 -7.98 -5.40
C LEU A 108 23.01 -7.92 -5.64
N GLU A 109 23.50 -7.03 -6.49
CA GLU A 109 24.93 -6.80 -6.75
C GLU A 109 25.69 -6.40 -5.48
N GLN A 110 25.04 -5.70 -4.55
CA GLN A 110 25.60 -5.32 -3.25
C GLN A 110 25.51 -6.45 -2.20
N GLY A 111 25.13 -7.68 -2.61
CA GLY A 111 24.99 -8.84 -1.72
C GLY A 111 23.67 -8.90 -0.95
N GLY A 112 22.71 -8.06 -1.28
CA GLY A 112 21.34 -8.11 -0.74
C GLY A 112 20.59 -9.36 -1.23
N LYS A 113 19.44 -9.64 -0.64
CA LYS A 113 18.59 -10.78 -0.99
C LYS A 113 17.27 -10.33 -1.58
N LEU A 114 16.78 -10.99 -2.62
CA LEU A 114 15.55 -10.63 -3.33
C LEU A 114 14.35 -10.45 -2.39
N HIS A 115 14.16 -11.34 -1.42
CA HIS A 115 13.01 -11.30 -0.50
C HIS A 115 12.97 -10.03 0.37
N GLN A 116 14.08 -9.34 0.56
CA GLN A 116 14.12 -8.09 1.33
C GLN A 116 13.34 -6.97 0.63
N ILE A 117 13.26 -7.02 -0.70
CA ILE A 117 12.47 -6.08 -1.52
C ILE A 117 11.12 -6.69 -1.88
N SER A 118 11.10 -7.90 -2.44
CA SER A 118 9.90 -8.51 -3.02
C SER A 118 8.78 -8.73 -2.01
N ARG A 119 9.08 -8.91 -0.72
CA ARG A 119 8.07 -8.99 0.35
C ARG A 119 7.17 -7.76 0.44
N HIS A 120 7.64 -6.61 -0.02
CA HIS A 120 6.89 -5.35 -0.06
C HIS A 120 6.09 -5.18 -1.36
N MET A 121 6.28 -6.08 -2.34
CA MET A 121 5.60 -6.08 -3.63
C MET A 121 4.44 -7.08 -3.70
N LEU A 122 4.20 -7.87 -2.65
CA LEU A 122 3.20 -8.93 -2.63
C LEU A 122 1.77 -8.41 -2.89
N GLY A 123 1.47 -7.20 -2.43
CA GLY A 123 0.16 -6.57 -2.57
C GLY A 123 -0.09 -5.87 -3.92
N LEU A 124 0.91 -5.78 -4.80
CA LEU A 124 0.87 -4.91 -5.98
C LEU A 124 -0.30 -5.21 -6.95
N PHE A 125 -0.70 -6.46 -7.06
CA PHE A 125 -1.80 -6.90 -7.91
C PHE A 125 -3.06 -7.31 -7.13
N THR A 126 -3.23 -6.84 -5.90
CA THR A 126 -4.42 -7.15 -5.08
C THR A 126 -5.70 -6.80 -5.85
N GLY A 127 -6.69 -7.72 -5.83
CA GLY A 127 -7.96 -7.56 -6.53
C GLY A 127 -7.93 -7.86 -8.05
N ARG A 128 -6.76 -8.11 -8.65
CA ARG A 128 -6.63 -8.44 -10.09
C ARG A 128 -6.53 -9.96 -10.32
N PRO A 129 -6.93 -10.45 -11.51
CA PRO A 129 -6.64 -11.82 -11.94
C PRO A 129 -5.14 -12.12 -11.82
N GLY A 130 -4.81 -13.35 -11.43
CA GLY A 130 -3.41 -13.75 -11.23
C GLY A 130 -2.71 -13.24 -9.96
N ALA A 131 -3.34 -12.39 -9.14
CA ALA A 131 -2.75 -11.83 -7.91
C ALA A 131 -2.26 -12.92 -6.92
N ARG A 132 -2.96 -14.06 -6.84
CA ARG A 132 -2.57 -15.19 -5.99
C ARG A 132 -1.32 -15.88 -6.53
N ILE A 133 -1.19 -15.98 -7.85
CA ILE A 133 -0.04 -16.55 -8.54
C ILE A 133 1.19 -15.69 -8.30
N TRP A 134 1.09 -14.39 -8.51
CA TRP A 134 2.12 -13.41 -8.19
C TRP A 134 2.66 -13.59 -6.76
N ARG A 135 1.76 -13.54 -5.76
CA ARG A 135 2.14 -13.70 -4.36
C ARG A 135 2.83 -15.02 -4.08
N ARG A 136 2.34 -16.13 -4.64
CA ARG A 136 2.93 -17.46 -4.45
C ARG A 136 4.34 -17.52 -5.02
N HIS A 137 4.55 -17.09 -6.27
CA HIS A 137 5.88 -17.10 -6.90
C HIS A 137 6.90 -16.32 -6.09
N LEU A 138 6.54 -15.12 -5.63
CA LEU A 138 7.45 -14.30 -4.81
C LEU A 138 7.70 -14.90 -3.43
N SER A 139 6.67 -15.42 -2.76
CA SER A 139 6.81 -15.98 -1.41
C SER A 139 7.64 -17.27 -1.39
N GLU A 140 7.56 -18.09 -2.44
CA GLU A 140 8.26 -19.37 -2.55
C GLU A 140 9.64 -19.22 -3.23
N GLY A 141 9.77 -18.34 -4.19
CA GLY A 141 10.97 -18.17 -5.00
C GLY A 141 11.99 -17.23 -4.39
N ALA A 142 11.57 -16.05 -3.94
CA ALA A 142 12.48 -15.02 -3.50
C ALA A 142 13.32 -15.33 -2.23
N PRO A 143 12.89 -16.20 -1.30
CA PRO A 143 13.73 -16.60 -0.17
C PRO A 143 14.85 -17.58 -0.53
N ARG A 144 14.82 -18.20 -1.71
CA ARG A 144 15.80 -19.23 -2.11
C ARG A 144 17.20 -18.63 -2.26
N PRO A 145 18.26 -19.39 -1.90
CA PRO A 145 19.62 -18.94 -2.15
C PRO A 145 19.86 -18.64 -3.64
N GLY A 146 20.45 -17.49 -3.94
CA GLY A 146 20.75 -17.08 -5.31
C GLY A 146 19.55 -16.57 -6.11
N ALA A 147 18.36 -16.39 -5.50
CA ALA A 147 17.20 -15.86 -6.17
C ALA A 147 17.46 -14.43 -6.68
N GLY A 148 17.20 -14.22 -7.97
CA GLY A 148 17.41 -12.97 -8.69
C GLY A 148 16.15 -12.48 -9.43
N LEU A 149 16.35 -11.66 -10.45
CA LEU A 149 15.28 -11.09 -11.26
C LEU A 149 14.43 -12.16 -11.99
N GLU A 150 14.98 -13.33 -12.27
CA GLU A 150 14.26 -14.43 -12.89
C GLU A 150 13.01 -14.86 -12.10
N VAL A 151 13.01 -14.68 -10.77
CA VAL A 151 11.84 -14.95 -9.93
C VAL A 151 10.73 -13.93 -10.18
N ILE A 152 11.10 -12.66 -10.38
CA ILE A 152 10.16 -11.58 -10.76
C ILE A 152 9.59 -11.86 -12.15
N ASP A 153 10.44 -12.25 -13.10
CA ASP A 153 10.03 -12.55 -14.48
C ASP A 153 9.04 -13.72 -14.53
N ALA A 154 9.35 -14.81 -13.82
CA ALA A 154 8.46 -15.96 -13.71
C ALA A 154 7.11 -15.61 -13.07
N ALA A 155 7.13 -14.76 -12.02
CA ALA A 155 5.92 -14.31 -11.36
C ALA A 155 5.05 -13.44 -12.27
N GLN A 156 5.66 -12.55 -13.05
CA GLN A 156 4.96 -11.68 -14.01
C GLN A 156 4.35 -12.50 -15.15
N THR A 157 5.12 -13.40 -15.76
CA THR A 157 4.64 -14.26 -16.85
C THR A 157 3.46 -15.11 -16.40
N ALA A 158 3.58 -15.85 -15.30
CA ALA A 158 2.51 -16.70 -14.80
C ALA A 158 1.24 -15.91 -14.40
N ARG A 159 1.39 -14.68 -13.90
CA ARG A 159 0.25 -13.79 -13.62
C ARG A 159 -0.47 -13.38 -14.90
N THR A 160 0.28 -12.94 -15.92
CA THR A 160 -0.26 -12.47 -17.19
C THR A 160 -0.99 -13.60 -17.94
N GLU A 161 -0.45 -14.80 -17.93
CA GLU A 161 -1.10 -15.99 -18.51
C GLU A 161 -2.45 -16.29 -17.83
N ALA A 162 -2.50 -16.21 -16.51
CA ALA A 162 -3.74 -16.39 -15.75
C ALA A 162 -4.77 -15.28 -16.00
N GLU A 163 -4.32 -14.05 -16.21
CA GLU A 163 -5.19 -12.91 -16.57
C GLU A 163 -5.81 -13.12 -17.94
N ALA A 164 -5.01 -13.53 -18.95
CA ALA A 164 -5.50 -13.84 -20.29
C ALA A 164 -6.53 -14.96 -20.28
N THR A 165 -6.26 -16.07 -19.57
CA THR A 165 -7.21 -17.20 -19.44
C THR A 165 -8.52 -16.77 -18.78
N THR A 166 -8.48 -15.84 -17.81
CA THR A 166 -9.69 -15.34 -17.17
C THR A 166 -10.52 -14.47 -18.12
N ALA A 167 -9.87 -13.67 -18.96
CA ALA A 167 -10.54 -12.81 -19.94
C ALA A 167 -11.24 -13.59 -21.06
N GLU A 168 -10.72 -14.76 -21.45
CA GLU A 168 -11.30 -15.63 -22.48
C GLU A 168 -12.57 -16.40 -21.97
N THR A 169 -12.76 -16.44 -20.65
CA THR A 169 -13.84 -17.23 -20.01
C THR A 169 -15.08 -16.38 -19.66
N LEU A 170 -15.00 -15.04 -19.81
CA LEU A 170 -16.06 -14.07 -19.55
C LEU A 170 -16.74 -13.59 -20.82
#